data_aa7fcb105a7e51b123b38348538a1bdd
#
_entry.id   aa7fcb105a7e51b123b38348538a1bdd
#
_cell.length_a   1.000
_cell.length_b   1.000
_cell.length_c   1.000
_cell.angle_alpha   90.00
_cell.angle_beta   90.00
_cell.angle_gamma   90.00
#
_symmetry.space_group_name_H-M   'P 1'
#
loop_
_entity.id
_entity.type
_entity.pdbx_description
1 polymer ?
#
loop_
_entity_poly.entity_id
_entity_poly.type
_entity_poly.pdbx_seq_one_letter_code
_entity_poly.pdbx_strand_id
1 'polypeptide(L)'
;KKKTTRGVSVCSSALGTKESREEEMLLGMRKIVPFQLLGRSCHFFSTMLRKNNLLPSQTYNRFVEKGLIRRDPEQLKIMEELDVLFSSLQLFEKKRQSIIDPSMFSLHNIPIATATKEMLNSWIRFFRLRNVPKGLYIHGGVGVGKSLLMDLFYQCCVSSDLGQNIGTKRIHFHEFMLDVHKRMHQLRKAGESELNPLQVVAGQIAKESKILCFDEFQVTDIGDAVILKNLFSFLFDFGVVVVSTSNRAPHQLYEGGLNRSLFLPFIDFLQERCIVMHIPSKNDYRVEKLENDCINSFFHPLSRETTKTLWGIFYQLTSGKHPRETLLEVGFGRKQLIKNACAPTVAFF
;
A
#
# COMPACT_ATOMS: atom_id res chain seq x y z
N LYS A 1 -61.85 48.48 6.97
CA LYS A 1 -60.93 47.92 5.94
C LYS A 1 -59.82 47.21 6.71
N LYS A 2 -60.02 45.92 6.88
CA LYS A 2 -59.07 45.01 7.56
C LYS A 2 -58.07 44.50 6.54
N LYS A 3 -56.77 44.67 6.80
CA LYS A 3 -55.70 43.93 6.14
C LYS A 3 -55.23 42.82 7.09
N THR A 4 -55.43 41.59 6.62
CA THR A 4 -54.94 40.36 7.22
C THR A 4 -53.49 40.14 6.83
N THR A 5 -52.59 40.18 7.77
CA THR A 5 -51.20 39.73 7.59
C THR A 5 -51.12 38.25 7.95
N ARG A 6 -50.83 37.44 6.95
CA ARG A 6 -50.47 36.02 7.13
C ARG A 6 -49.01 35.96 7.61
N GLY A 7 -48.81 35.44 8.81
CA GLY A 7 -47.49 35.08 9.32
C GLY A 7 -46.97 33.86 8.60
N VAL A 8 -45.75 33.96 8.09
CA VAL A 8 -44.97 32.83 7.59
C VAL A 8 -44.18 32.26 8.77
N SER A 9 -44.59 31.11 9.25
CA SER A 9 -43.78 30.35 10.21
C SER A 9 -42.62 29.70 9.47
N VAL A 10 -41.42 30.18 9.77
CA VAL A 10 -40.17 29.54 9.32
C VAL A 10 -39.94 28.31 10.18
N CYS A 11 -40.07 27.16 9.59
CA CYS A 11 -39.74 25.88 10.18
C CYS A 11 -38.20 25.76 10.30
N SER A 12 -37.67 25.98 11.49
CA SER A 12 -36.28 25.75 11.85
C SER A 12 -36.13 24.26 12.20
N SER A 13 -35.78 23.44 11.23
CA SER A 13 -35.26 22.09 11.50
C SER A 13 -34.58 21.53 10.24
N ALA A 14 -33.28 21.59 10.18
CA ALA A 14 -32.35 20.66 9.55
C ALA A 14 -30.92 21.26 9.51
N LEU A 15 -30.35 21.50 10.66
CA LEU A 15 -28.89 21.48 10.81
C LEU A 15 -28.50 20.01 11.03
N GLY A 16 -28.46 19.23 9.94
CA GLY A 16 -27.83 17.93 9.94
C GLY A 16 -26.36 18.11 10.33
N THR A 17 -25.92 17.30 11.28
CA THR A 17 -24.55 17.32 11.77
C THR A 17 -23.60 17.09 10.58
N LYS A 18 -22.37 17.61 10.68
CA LYS A 18 -21.34 17.45 9.65
C LYS A 18 -21.15 15.98 9.26
N GLU A 19 -21.36 15.07 10.21
CA GLU A 19 -21.35 13.61 10.04
C GLU A 19 -22.47 13.10 9.12
N SER A 20 -23.70 13.61 9.24
CA SER A 20 -24.81 13.15 8.39
C SER A 20 -24.66 13.60 6.94
N ARG A 21 -24.06 14.77 6.67
CA ARG A 21 -23.73 15.21 5.31
C ARG A 21 -22.57 14.43 4.70
N GLU A 22 -21.60 14.02 5.51
CA GLU A 22 -20.51 13.15 5.06
C GLU A 22 -21.03 11.73 4.77
N GLU A 23 -22.01 11.22 5.51
CA GLU A 23 -22.66 9.94 5.25
C GLU A 23 -23.52 9.96 3.97
N GLU A 24 -24.27 11.04 3.72
CA GLU A 24 -25.03 11.19 2.48
C GLU A 24 -24.12 11.35 1.26
N MET A 25 -23.02 12.07 1.37
CA MET A 25 -22.01 12.18 0.32
C MET A 25 -21.34 10.84 0.02
N LEU A 26 -21.13 10.02 1.06
CA LEU A 26 -20.59 8.66 0.97
C LEU A 26 -21.56 7.66 0.33
N LEU A 27 -22.86 7.77 0.63
CA LEU A 27 -23.90 6.98 -0.04
C LEU A 27 -24.03 7.36 -1.52
N GLY A 28 -23.87 8.64 -1.85
CA GLY A 28 -23.82 9.13 -3.23
C GLY A 28 -22.60 8.63 -4.00
N MET A 29 -21.43 8.58 -3.38
CA MET A 29 -20.21 8.04 -3.99
C MET A 29 -20.23 6.52 -4.19
N ARG A 30 -21.02 5.76 -3.39
CA ARG A 30 -21.23 4.32 -3.60
C ARG A 30 -21.79 3.97 -4.98
N LYS A 31 -22.54 4.87 -5.60
CA LYS A 31 -23.17 4.66 -6.92
C LYS A 31 -22.26 4.97 -8.10
N ILE A 32 -21.12 5.63 -7.90
CA ILE A 32 -20.35 6.25 -9.01
C ILE A 32 -18.89 5.76 -9.08
N VAL A 33 -18.31 5.20 -8.00
CA VAL A 33 -16.86 4.91 -7.98
C VAL A 33 -16.59 3.45 -7.66
N PRO A 34 -15.92 2.68 -8.54
CA PRO A 34 -15.45 1.34 -8.24
C PRO A 34 -14.49 1.36 -7.05
N PHE A 35 -14.59 0.35 -6.18
CA PHE A 35 -13.78 0.21 -4.94
C PHE A 35 -12.26 0.32 -5.19
N GLN A 36 -11.79 0.01 -6.40
CA GLN A 36 -10.38 0.18 -6.80
C GLN A 36 -9.92 1.65 -6.88
N LEU A 37 -10.84 2.60 -7.11
CA LEU A 37 -10.54 4.05 -7.07
C LEU A 37 -10.60 4.61 -5.64
N LEU A 38 -11.22 3.90 -4.68
CA LEU A 38 -11.17 4.22 -3.26
C LEU A 38 -9.77 4.05 -2.66
N GLY A 39 -8.85 3.34 -3.31
CA GLY A 39 -7.42 3.24 -2.92
C GLY A 39 -6.69 4.58 -2.90
N ARG A 40 -7.23 5.64 -3.50
CA ARG A 40 -6.73 7.03 -3.36
C ARG A 40 -7.42 7.84 -2.25
N SER A 41 -8.44 7.32 -1.61
CA SER A 41 -9.10 7.96 -0.46
C SER A 41 -8.43 7.58 0.87
N CYS A 42 -7.10 7.82 1.00
CA CYS A 42 -6.45 7.84 2.32
C CYS A 42 -7.24 8.68 3.34
N HIS A 43 -7.97 9.68 2.88
CA HIS A 43 -8.78 10.55 3.73
C HIS A 43 -10.03 9.86 4.31
N PHE A 44 -10.65 8.94 3.57
CA PHE A 44 -11.82 8.20 4.05
C PHE A 44 -11.44 7.21 5.16
N PHE A 45 -10.38 6.43 4.95
CA PHE A 45 -9.86 5.52 5.95
C PHE A 45 -9.34 6.26 7.19
N SER A 46 -8.62 7.36 7.01
CA SER A 46 -8.05 8.14 8.11
C SER A 46 -9.13 8.82 8.97
N THR A 47 -10.27 9.20 8.39
CA THR A 47 -11.39 9.80 9.15
C THR A 47 -12.10 8.75 10.01
N MET A 48 -12.21 7.52 9.53
CA MET A 48 -12.82 6.41 10.29
C MET A 48 -11.91 5.85 11.40
N LEU A 49 -10.61 5.98 11.26
CA LEU A 49 -9.60 5.40 12.17
C LEU A 49 -8.98 6.44 13.12
N ARG A 50 -9.54 7.66 13.20
CA ARG A 50 -8.99 8.71 14.07
C ARG A 50 -8.68 8.19 15.47
N LYS A 51 -7.36 8.07 15.75
CA LYS A 51 -6.72 7.88 17.08
C LYS A 51 -7.23 6.73 17.96
N ASN A 52 -7.70 5.65 17.38
CA ASN A 52 -7.96 4.43 18.14
C ASN A 52 -6.88 3.41 17.80
N ASN A 53 -6.11 2.97 18.78
CA ASN A 53 -5.17 1.82 18.68
C ASN A 53 -5.95 0.50 18.45
N LEU A 54 -6.78 0.46 17.40
CA LEU A 54 -7.59 -0.68 17.03
C LEU A 54 -6.71 -1.74 16.38
N LEU A 55 -6.99 -2.97 16.73
CA LEU A 55 -6.41 -4.12 16.04
C LEU A 55 -6.93 -4.22 14.61
N PRO A 56 -6.13 -4.72 13.67
CA PRO A 56 -6.54 -5.00 12.30
C PRO A 56 -7.86 -5.77 12.18
N SER A 57 -8.06 -6.84 12.97
CA SER A 57 -9.31 -7.62 12.98
C SER A 57 -10.52 -6.82 13.45
N GLN A 58 -10.35 -5.96 14.45
CA GLN A 58 -11.42 -5.08 14.93
C GLN A 58 -11.83 -4.08 13.85
N THR A 59 -10.85 -3.56 13.11
CA THR A 59 -11.11 -2.68 11.97
C THR A 59 -11.85 -3.41 10.87
N TYR A 60 -11.44 -4.63 10.54
CA TYR A 60 -12.14 -5.50 9.58
C TYR A 60 -13.60 -5.74 10.00
N ASN A 61 -13.85 -6.12 11.25
CA ASN A 61 -15.21 -6.37 11.76
C ASN A 61 -16.11 -5.11 11.67
N ARG A 62 -15.58 -3.92 11.98
CA ARG A 62 -16.30 -2.65 11.78
C ARG A 62 -16.73 -2.43 10.32
N PHE A 63 -15.89 -2.81 9.36
CA PHE A 63 -16.22 -2.71 7.94
C PHE A 63 -17.33 -3.70 7.55
N VAL A 64 -17.31 -4.89 8.14
CA VAL A 64 -18.38 -5.89 7.98
C VAL A 64 -19.71 -5.37 8.58
N GLU A 65 -19.70 -4.86 9.81
CA GLU A 65 -20.86 -4.30 10.51
C GLU A 65 -21.50 -3.14 9.73
N LYS A 66 -20.68 -2.30 9.10
CA LYS A 66 -21.14 -1.20 8.23
C LYS A 66 -21.60 -1.68 6.84
N GLY A 67 -21.56 -2.97 6.56
CA GLY A 67 -21.92 -3.54 5.26
C GLY A 67 -21.02 -3.10 4.10
N LEU A 68 -19.78 -2.63 4.39
CA LEU A 68 -18.80 -2.21 3.38
C LEU A 68 -18.13 -3.40 2.73
N ILE A 69 -17.91 -4.46 3.50
CA ILE A 69 -17.35 -5.73 3.05
C ILE A 69 -18.19 -6.90 3.58
N ARG A 70 -18.13 -8.02 2.88
CA ARG A 70 -18.76 -9.26 3.34
C ARG A 70 -17.81 -9.98 4.30
N ARG A 71 -18.34 -10.61 5.34
CA ARG A 71 -17.55 -11.42 6.26
C ARG A 71 -17.02 -12.67 5.55
N ASP A 72 -15.72 -12.91 5.62
CA ASP A 72 -15.06 -14.08 5.09
C ASP A 72 -14.19 -14.72 6.19
N PRO A 73 -14.43 -16.00 6.55
CA PRO A 73 -13.65 -16.67 7.59
C PRO A 73 -12.15 -16.80 7.25
N GLU A 74 -11.80 -16.97 5.97
CA GLU A 74 -10.41 -17.10 5.57
C GLU A 74 -9.67 -15.76 5.64
N GLN A 75 -10.35 -14.67 5.29
CA GLN A 75 -9.81 -13.32 5.48
C GLN A 75 -9.65 -13.00 6.97
N LEU A 76 -10.58 -13.42 7.83
CA LEU A 76 -10.52 -13.18 9.27
C LEU A 76 -9.31 -13.86 9.92
N LYS A 77 -8.97 -15.10 9.54
CA LYS A 77 -7.76 -15.78 10.01
C LYS A 77 -6.49 -14.97 9.72
N ILE A 78 -6.41 -14.36 8.54
CA ILE A 78 -5.26 -13.50 8.18
C ILE A 78 -5.25 -12.23 9.01
N MET A 79 -6.42 -11.66 9.28
CA MET A 79 -6.51 -10.47 10.15
C MET A 79 -6.07 -10.78 11.58
N GLU A 80 -6.35 -11.98 12.09
CA GLU A 80 -5.87 -12.46 13.39
C GLU A 80 -4.35 -12.58 13.44
N GLU A 81 -3.72 -13.11 12.38
CA GLU A 81 -2.25 -13.14 12.27
C GLU A 81 -1.65 -11.72 12.14
N LEU A 82 -2.34 -10.82 11.45
CA LEU A 82 -1.95 -9.42 11.38
C LEU A 82 -2.10 -8.70 12.74
N ASP A 83 -3.04 -9.12 13.60
CA ASP A 83 -3.15 -8.64 14.99
C ASP A 83 -1.94 -9.06 15.83
N VAL A 84 -1.51 -10.32 15.69
CA VAL A 84 -0.32 -10.84 16.36
C VAL A 84 0.93 -10.07 15.91
N LEU A 85 1.07 -9.85 14.61
CA LEU A 85 2.17 -9.05 14.05
C LEU A 85 2.11 -7.61 14.58
N PHE A 86 0.96 -6.95 14.52
CA PHE A 86 0.76 -5.58 14.98
C PHE A 86 1.15 -5.42 16.46
N SER A 87 0.67 -6.33 17.33
CA SER A 87 0.99 -6.34 18.74
C SER A 87 2.49 -6.58 19.00
N SER A 88 3.09 -7.49 18.24
CA SER A 88 4.52 -7.77 18.30
C SER A 88 5.38 -6.57 17.90
N LEU A 89 4.95 -5.82 16.88
CA LEU A 89 5.60 -4.58 16.45
C LEU A 89 5.51 -3.49 17.53
N GLN A 90 4.37 -3.35 18.19
CA GLN A 90 4.21 -2.40 19.30
C GLN A 90 5.15 -2.74 20.48
N LEU A 91 5.24 -4.02 20.84
CA LEU A 91 6.15 -4.48 21.89
C LEU A 91 7.62 -4.29 21.50
N PHE A 92 7.96 -4.60 20.25
CA PHE A 92 9.31 -4.40 19.70
C PHE A 92 9.71 -2.93 19.77
N GLU A 93 8.81 -2.02 19.36
CA GLU A 93 9.08 -0.58 19.40
C GLU A 93 9.23 -0.05 20.82
N LYS A 94 8.38 -0.45 21.75
CA LYS A 94 8.52 -0.09 23.18
C LYS A 94 9.86 -0.53 23.74
N LYS A 95 10.27 -1.77 23.46
CA LYS A 95 11.60 -2.28 23.85
C LYS A 95 12.74 -1.50 23.18
N ARG A 96 12.58 -1.12 21.91
CA ARG A 96 13.55 -0.30 21.19
C ARG A 96 13.74 1.06 21.87
N GLN A 97 12.66 1.74 22.19
CA GLN A 97 12.69 3.05 22.86
C GLN A 97 13.30 2.99 24.27
N SER A 98 13.04 1.93 25.03
CA SER A 98 13.57 1.77 26.39
C SER A 98 15.08 1.54 26.48
N ILE A 99 15.74 1.19 25.37
CA ILE A 99 17.16 0.78 25.33
C ILE A 99 17.99 1.70 24.42
N ILE A 100 17.37 2.67 23.76
CA ILE A 100 18.11 3.64 22.96
C ILE A 100 18.93 4.52 23.91
N ASP A 101 20.24 4.24 23.97
CA ASP A 101 21.23 5.14 24.54
C ASP A 101 21.19 6.46 23.72
N PRO A 102 21.14 7.64 24.38
CA PRO A 102 21.20 8.94 23.70
C PRO A 102 22.37 9.07 22.72
N SER A 103 23.50 8.39 22.97
CA SER A 103 24.66 8.33 22.07
C SER A 103 24.34 7.63 20.74
N MET A 104 23.42 6.66 20.73
CA MET A 104 22.95 5.99 19.50
C MET A 104 21.98 6.85 18.68
N PHE A 105 21.31 7.82 19.29
CA PHE A 105 20.48 8.79 18.59
C PHE A 105 21.31 9.68 17.65
N SER A 106 22.52 9.99 18.05
CA SER A 106 23.51 10.70 17.21
C SER A 106 23.84 9.94 15.93
N LEU A 107 23.92 8.59 15.99
CA LEU A 107 24.15 7.73 14.83
C LEU A 107 22.97 7.69 13.86
N HIS A 108 21.74 7.89 14.36
CA HIS A 108 20.54 7.94 13.52
C HIS A 108 20.53 9.17 12.58
N ASN A 109 21.17 10.25 12.97
CA ASN A 109 21.22 11.49 12.21
C ASN A 109 22.41 11.56 11.22
N ILE A 110 23.33 10.59 11.27
CA ILE A 110 24.44 10.54 10.33
C ILE A 110 23.90 10.08 8.95
N PRO A 111 24.19 10.79 7.86
CA PRO A 111 23.89 10.32 6.52
C PRO A 111 24.53 8.95 6.30
N ILE A 112 23.78 7.95 5.83
CA ILE A 112 24.31 6.58 5.64
C ILE A 112 25.43 6.57 4.60
N ALA A 113 25.42 7.50 3.64
CA ALA A 113 26.50 7.68 2.69
C ALA A 113 27.85 8.01 3.36
N THR A 114 27.84 8.57 4.58
CA THR A 114 29.04 8.90 5.37
C THR A 114 29.27 7.95 6.55
N ALA A 115 28.39 6.92 6.71
CA ALA A 115 28.55 5.94 7.78
C ALA A 115 29.73 5.01 7.49
N THR A 116 30.59 4.80 8.48
CA THR A 116 31.66 3.81 8.39
C THR A 116 31.13 2.39 8.42
N LYS A 117 31.93 1.44 7.92
CA LYS A 117 31.61 0.00 7.97
C LYS A 117 31.33 -0.49 9.39
N GLU A 118 32.04 0.04 10.38
CA GLU A 118 31.89 -0.28 11.79
C GLU A 118 30.56 0.21 12.36
N MET A 119 30.14 1.42 11.99
CA MET A 119 28.84 1.98 12.38
C MET A 119 27.69 1.14 11.82
N LEU A 120 27.74 0.75 10.53
CA LEU A 120 26.76 -0.11 9.92
C LEU A 120 26.72 -1.50 10.59
N ASN A 121 27.87 -2.09 10.85
CA ASN A 121 27.97 -3.38 11.55
C ASN A 121 27.42 -3.30 12.99
N SER A 122 27.63 -2.20 13.69
CA SER A 122 27.05 -1.93 15.00
C SER A 122 25.52 -1.89 14.94
N TRP A 123 24.94 -1.26 13.91
CA TRP A 123 23.49 -1.24 13.66
C TRP A 123 22.94 -2.63 13.39
N ILE A 124 23.56 -3.39 12.49
CA ILE A 124 23.17 -4.78 12.18
C ILE A 124 23.19 -5.63 13.47
N ARG A 125 24.27 -5.53 14.26
CA ARG A 125 24.41 -6.24 15.52
C ARG A 125 23.30 -5.86 16.51
N PHE A 126 22.94 -4.60 16.60
CA PHE A 126 21.87 -4.09 17.45
C PHE A 126 20.50 -4.67 17.09
N PHE A 127 20.16 -4.79 15.80
CA PHE A 127 18.89 -5.33 15.36
C PHE A 127 18.86 -6.87 15.39
N ARG A 128 19.94 -7.55 15.03
CA ARG A 128 20.03 -9.03 15.12
C ARG A 128 19.81 -9.57 16.53
N LEU A 129 20.25 -8.87 17.53
CA LEU A 129 20.11 -9.28 18.94
C LEU A 129 18.68 -9.14 19.48
N ARG A 130 17.70 -8.67 18.71
CA ARG A 130 16.41 -8.20 19.23
C ARG A 130 15.17 -8.88 18.74
N ASN A 131 15.23 -10.10 18.22
CA ASN A 131 14.03 -10.84 17.81
C ASN A 131 13.02 -9.94 17.05
N VAL A 132 13.44 -9.40 15.91
CA VAL A 132 12.55 -8.66 15.02
C VAL A 132 11.36 -9.56 14.64
N PRO A 133 10.12 -9.10 14.77
CA PRO A 133 8.95 -9.90 14.42
C PRO A 133 9.03 -10.42 12.99
N LYS A 134 8.56 -11.65 12.76
CA LYS A 134 8.42 -12.17 11.40
C LYS A 134 7.34 -11.38 10.69
N GLY A 135 7.59 -11.06 9.43
CA GLY A 135 6.60 -10.45 8.55
C GLY A 135 5.52 -11.43 8.10
N LEU A 136 4.69 -11.01 7.14
CA LEU A 136 3.61 -11.83 6.59
C LEU A 136 3.66 -11.83 5.07
N TYR A 137 3.57 -13.02 4.46
CA TYR A 137 3.42 -13.20 3.02
C TYR A 137 2.05 -13.79 2.72
N ILE A 138 1.15 -12.97 2.17
CA ILE A 138 -0.24 -13.35 1.88
C ILE A 138 -0.35 -13.68 0.41
N HIS A 139 -0.74 -14.92 0.06
CA HIS A 139 -0.92 -15.30 -1.33
C HIS A 139 -2.28 -15.95 -1.59
N GLY A 140 -2.70 -15.93 -2.86
CA GLY A 140 -3.98 -16.50 -3.28
C GLY A 140 -4.41 -15.96 -4.63
N GLY A 141 -5.55 -16.43 -5.14
CA GLY A 141 -6.08 -16.01 -6.44
C GLY A 141 -6.37 -14.51 -6.55
N VAL A 142 -6.72 -14.10 -7.75
CA VAL A 142 -7.15 -12.71 -8.03
C VAL A 142 -8.52 -12.49 -7.38
N GLY A 143 -8.80 -11.28 -6.88
CA GLY A 143 -10.11 -10.91 -6.37
C GLY A 143 -10.46 -11.38 -4.96
N VAL A 144 -9.60 -12.17 -4.27
CA VAL A 144 -9.87 -12.70 -2.92
C VAL A 144 -9.68 -11.68 -1.76
N GLY A 145 -9.36 -10.43 -2.07
CA GLY A 145 -9.29 -9.35 -1.08
C GLY A 145 -7.92 -9.13 -0.42
N LYS A 146 -6.81 -9.73 -0.91
CA LYS A 146 -5.46 -9.57 -0.33
C LYS A 146 -5.05 -8.11 -0.10
N SER A 147 -5.19 -7.27 -1.11
CA SER A 147 -4.83 -5.85 -1.03
C SER A 147 -5.68 -5.09 0.00
N LEU A 148 -6.96 -5.48 0.17
CA LEU A 148 -7.83 -4.93 1.20
C LEU A 148 -7.31 -5.24 2.61
N LEU A 149 -6.93 -6.50 2.88
CA LEU A 149 -6.41 -6.89 4.20
C LEU A 149 -5.11 -6.15 4.53
N MET A 150 -4.23 -6.02 3.54
CA MET A 150 -3.00 -5.24 3.70
C MET A 150 -3.29 -3.74 3.89
N ASP A 151 -4.31 -3.18 3.20
CA ASP A 151 -4.74 -1.79 3.40
C ASP A 151 -5.20 -1.55 4.83
N LEU A 152 -6.02 -2.43 5.38
CA LEU A 152 -6.51 -2.33 6.76
C LEU A 152 -5.34 -2.38 7.75
N PHE A 153 -4.40 -3.32 7.58
CA PHE A 153 -3.20 -3.41 8.40
C PHE A 153 -2.35 -2.14 8.31
N TYR A 154 -2.06 -1.68 7.08
CA TYR A 154 -1.29 -0.45 6.85
C TYR A 154 -1.91 0.75 7.54
N GLN A 155 -3.24 0.93 7.41
CA GLN A 155 -3.95 2.03 8.04
C GLN A 155 -3.91 1.95 9.58
N CYS A 156 -4.02 0.74 10.16
CA CYS A 156 -3.85 0.54 11.60
C CYS A 156 -2.43 0.94 12.05
N CYS A 157 -1.39 0.56 11.29
CA CYS A 157 -0.02 0.96 11.59
C CYS A 157 0.16 2.48 11.54
N VAL A 158 -0.31 3.14 10.47
CA VAL A 158 -0.16 4.59 10.27
C VAL A 158 -0.96 5.39 11.31
N SER A 159 -2.13 4.91 11.71
CA SER A 159 -3.01 5.58 12.68
C SER A 159 -2.58 5.38 14.14
N SER A 160 -1.67 4.48 14.39
CA SER A 160 -1.10 4.17 15.70
C SER A 160 0.23 4.89 15.94
N ASP A 161 0.73 4.80 17.17
CA ASP A 161 2.06 5.31 17.52
C ASP A 161 3.20 4.66 16.71
N LEU A 162 2.98 3.45 16.15
CA LEU A 162 3.95 2.79 15.26
C LEU A 162 4.27 3.63 14.03
N GLY A 163 3.25 4.19 13.37
CA GLY A 163 3.44 4.97 12.15
C GLY A 163 4.25 6.25 12.39
N GLN A 164 4.15 6.83 13.57
CA GLN A 164 4.90 8.03 13.94
C GLN A 164 6.35 7.71 14.31
N ASN A 165 6.60 6.56 14.97
CA ASN A 165 7.89 6.24 15.57
C ASN A 165 8.83 5.46 14.65
N ILE A 166 8.32 4.53 13.84
CA ILE A 166 9.16 3.64 13.03
C ILE A 166 8.96 3.74 11.53
N GLY A 167 7.97 4.49 11.10
CA GLY A 167 7.62 4.66 9.69
C GLY A 167 7.03 3.38 9.06
N THR A 168 5.98 3.57 8.29
CA THR A 168 5.33 2.50 7.53
C THR A 168 5.14 2.96 6.10
N LYS A 169 5.60 2.18 5.13
CA LYS A 169 5.50 2.49 3.71
C LYS A 169 4.73 1.39 2.99
N ARG A 170 3.72 1.77 2.20
CA ARG A 170 3.04 0.89 1.25
C ARG A 170 3.43 1.27 -0.16
N ILE A 171 3.82 0.30 -0.95
CA ILE A 171 4.31 0.50 -2.31
C ILE A 171 4.11 -0.76 -3.14
N HIS A 172 3.86 -0.63 -4.44
CA HIS A 172 3.92 -1.76 -5.36
C HIS A 172 5.35 -2.27 -5.49
N PHE A 173 5.52 -3.59 -5.51
CA PHE A 173 6.84 -4.19 -5.52
C PHE A 173 7.70 -3.73 -6.71
N HIS A 174 7.09 -3.58 -7.88
CA HIS A 174 7.80 -3.07 -9.07
C HIS A 174 8.32 -1.63 -8.88
N GLU A 175 7.51 -0.73 -8.31
CA GLU A 175 7.93 0.65 -8.01
C GLU A 175 9.07 0.70 -6.98
N PHE A 176 9.01 -0.21 -5.99
CA PHE A 176 10.09 -0.35 -5.01
C PHE A 176 11.41 -0.74 -5.68
N MET A 177 11.39 -1.72 -6.59
CA MET A 177 12.60 -2.14 -7.31
C MET A 177 13.15 -1.04 -8.21
N LEU A 178 12.29 -0.26 -8.87
CA LEU A 178 12.72 0.92 -9.63
C LEU A 178 13.42 1.96 -8.74
N ASP A 179 12.91 2.23 -7.54
CA ASP A 179 13.55 3.13 -6.56
C ASP A 179 14.92 2.59 -6.11
N VAL A 180 15.01 1.29 -5.83
CA VAL A 180 16.28 0.62 -5.49
C VAL A 180 17.32 0.79 -6.60
N HIS A 181 16.96 0.49 -7.85
CA HIS A 181 17.87 0.65 -8.99
C HIS A 181 18.30 2.11 -9.19
N LYS A 182 17.38 3.06 -9.03
CA LYS A 182 17.67 4.49 -9.11
C LYS A 182 18.69 4.92 -8.05
N ARG A 183 18.48 4.52 -6.78
CA ARG A 183 19.42 4.82 -5.68
C ARG A 183 20.79 4.20 -5.90
N MET A 184 20.83 2.93 -6.33
CA MET A 184 22.08 2.26 -6.67
C MET A 184 22.86 2.99 -7.78
N HIS A 185 22.15 3.44 -8.82
CA HIS A 185 22.75 4.19 -9.91
C HIS A 185 23.32 5.55 -9.44
N GLN A 186 22.61 6.26 -8.56
CA GLN A 186 23.06 7.50 -7.96
C GLN A 186 24.36 7.30 -7.14
N LEU A 187 24.41 6.25 -6.31
CA LEU A 187 25.61 5.92 -5.52
C LEU A 187 26.81 5.59 -6.40
N ARG A 188 26.60 4.82 -7.49
CA ARG A 188 27.69 4.52 -8.44
C ARG A 188 28.23 5.75 -9.14
N LYS A 189 27.39 6.74 -9.45
CA LYS A 189 27.81 8.01 -10.06
C LYS A 189 28.61 8.90 -9.10
N ALA A 190 28.24 8.87 -7.83
CA ALA A 190 28.92 9.68 -6.81
C ALA A 190 30.34 9.17 -6.49
N GLY A 191 30.69 7.94 -6.86
CA GLY A 191 32.04 7.39 -6.72
C GLY A 191 32.52 7.15 -5.28
N GLU A 192 31.64 7.27 -4.29
CA GLU A 192 31.99 7.56 -2.90
C GLU A 192 31.94 6.38 -1.93
N SER A 193 31.87 5.13 -2.34
CA SER A 193 31.58 4.10 -1.33
C SER A 193 32.54 2.93 -1.36
N GLU A 194 33.34 2.78 -0.32
CA GLU A 194 33.98 1.51 0.08
C GLU A 194 32.94 0.46 0.50
N LEU A 195 31.66 0.86 0.70
CA LEU A 195 30.55 0.03 1.13
C LEU A 195 29.81 -0.58 -0.06
N ASN A 196 29.23 -1.75 0.16
CA ASN A 196 28.33 -2.35 -0.81
C ASN A 196 27.13 -1.42 -1.09
N PRO A 197 26.90 -0.97 -2.33
CA PRO A 197 25.80 -0.06 -2.67
C PRO A 197 24.42 -0.56 -2.22
N LEU A 198 24.17 -1.89 -2.27
CA LEU A 198 22.92 -2.48 -1.77
C LEU A 198 22.75 -2.31 -0.26
N GLN A 199 23.84 -2.42 0.51
CA GLN A 199 23.81 -2.22 1.95
C GLN A 199 23.47 -0.77 2.30
N VAL A 200 24.05 0.19 1.57
CA VAL A 200 23.74 1.61 1.74
C VAL A 200 22.27 1.91 1.41
N VAL A 201 21.78 1.41 0.28
CA VAL A 201 20.36 1.57 -0.13
C VAL A 201 19.42 0.94 0.89
N ALA A 202 19.70 -0.28 1.34
CA ALA A 202 18.90 -0.94 2.37
C ALA A 202 18.87 -0.14 3.67
N GLY A 203 20.00 0.44 4.07
CA GLY A 203 20.08 1.31 5.24
C GLY A 203 19.28 2.60 5.08
N GLN A 204 19.28 3.24 3.91
CA GLN A 204 18.44 4.41 3.60
C GLN A 204 16.95 4.05 3.73
N ILE A 205 16.53 2.94 3.10
CA ILE A 205 15.14 2.46 3.16
C ILE A 205 14.75 2.15 4.61
N ALA A 206 15.61 1.47 5.37
CA ALA A 206 15.36 1.13 6.76
C ALA A 206 15.27 2.36 7.70
N LYS A 207 15.87 3.49 7.33
CA LYS A 207 15.68 4.77 8.03
C LYS A 207 14.33 5.40 7.71
N GLU A 208 13.89 5.32 6.46
CA GLU A 208 12.62 5.88 6.02
C GLU A 208 11.44 5.10 6.59
N SER A 209 11.54 3.75 6.65
CA SER A 209 10.45 2.88 7.04
C SER A 209 10.94 1.55 7.58
N LYS A 210 10.43 1.16 8.75
CA LYS A 210 10.69 -0.16 9.36
C LYS A 210 9.64 -1.19 9.00
N ILE A 211 8.47 -0.75 8.54
CA ILE A 211 7.41 -1.64 8.06
C ILE A 211 7.22 -1.36 6.57
N LEU A 212 7.48 -2.37 5.74
CA LEU A 212 7.27 -2.31 4.29
C LEU A 212 6.11 -3.20 3.89
N CYS A 213 5.07 -2.59 3.34
CA CYS A 213 3.90 -3.26 2.79
C CYS A 213 4.01 -3.30 1.27
N PHE A 214 4.27 -4.48 0.71
CA PHE A 214 4.41 -4.68 -0.73
C PHE A 214 3.11 -5.20 -1.34
N ASP A 215 2.51 -4.42 -2.22
CA ASP A 215 1.42 -4.93 -3.05
C ASP A 215 1.96 -5.60 -4.32
N GLU A 216 1.31 -6.69 -4.73
CA GLU A 216 1.66 -7.43 -5.94
C GLU A 216 3.13 -7.88 -5.98
N PHE A 217 3.58 -8.57 -4.93
CA PHE A 217 4.95 -9.10 -4.87
C PHE A 217 5.15 -10.14 -5.99
N GLN A 218 5.80 -9.70 -7.05
CA GLN A 218 6.09 -10.51 -8.23
C GLN A 218 7.47 -10.16 -8.78
N VAL A 219 8.26 -11.19 -9.08
CA VAL A 219 9.60 -11.06 -9.66
C VAL A 219 9.54 -11.54 -11.10
N THR A 220 9.84 -10.65 -12.03
CA THR A 220 9.81 -10.93 -13.48
C THR A 220 11.15 -10.68 -14.15
N ASP A 221 11.95 -9.76 -13.61
CA ASP A 221 13.24 -9.37 -14.16
C ASP A 221 14.40 -10.13 -13.50
N ILE A 222 15.38 -10.55 -14.30
CA ILE A 222 16.57 -11.24 -13.80
C ILE A 222 17.46 -10.34 -12.96
N GLY A 223 17.53 -9.04 -13.28
CA GLY A 223 18.29 -8.06 -12.51
C GLY A 223 17.77 -7.94 -11.08
N ASP A 224 16.45 -7.95 -10.93
CA ASP A 224 15.80 -7.98 -9.62
C ASP A 224 16.10 -9.29 -8.89
N ALA A 225 15.93 -10.44 -9.56
CA ALA A 225 16.15 -11.76 -8.97
C ALA A 225 17.55 -11.92 -8.35
N VAL A 226 18.57 -11.38 -9.00
CA VAL A 226 19.97 -11.48 -8.55
C VAL A 226 20.24 -10.65 -7.29
N ILE A 227 19.64 -9.47 -7.19
CA ILE A 227 19.92 -8.56 -6.08
C ILE A 227 19.01 -8.76 -4.87
N LEU A 228 17.83 -9.39 -5.05
CA LEU A 228 16.80 -9.49 -4.02
C LEU A 228 17.29 -10.17 -2.75
N LYS A 229 18.01 -11.29 -2.85
CA LYS A 229 18.52 -11.99 -1.68
C LYS A 229 19.40 -11.08 -0.81
N ASN A 230 20.33 -10.37 -1.44
CA ASN A 230 21.25 -9.49 -0.72
C ASN A 230 20.54 -8.25 -0.16
N LEU A 231 19.66 -7.64 -0.96
CA LEU A 231 18.88 -6.48 -0.54
C LEU A 231 18.01 -6.81 0.69
N PHE A 232 17.23 -7.89 0.62
CA PHE A 232 16.35 -8.29 1.72
C PHE A 232 17.13 -8.77 2.93
N SER A 233 18.30 -9.42 2.74
CA SER A 233 19.20 -9.75 3.85
C SER A 233 19.58 -8.50 4.63
N PHE A 234 20.01 -7.44 3.95
CA PHE A 234 20.35 -6.18 4.60
C PHE A 234 19.12 -5.50 5.23
N LEU A 235 17.96 -5.49 4.55
CA LEU A 235 16.74 -4.91 5.12
C LEU A 235 16.34 -5.60 6.43
N PHE A 236 16.35 -6.92 6.46
CA PHE A 236 16.04 -7.69 7.69
C PHE A 236 17.12 -7.51 8.77
N ASP A 237 18.40 -7.44 8.38
CA ASP A 237 19.49 -7.12 9.29
C ASP A 237 19.33 -5.73 9.91
N PHE A 238 18.76 -4.78 9.21
CA PHE A 238 18.39 -3.45 9.71
C PHE A 238 17.05 -3.41 10.44
N GLY A 239 16.42 -4.57 10.69
CA GLY A 239 15.19 -4.67 11.47
C GLY A 239 13.93 -4.24 10.71
N VAL A 240 13.93 -4.29 9.39
CA VAL A 240 12.73 -4.05 8.58
C VAL A 240 11.84 -5.27 8.62
N VAL A 241 10.54 -5.04 8.80
CA VAL A 241 9.49 -6.07 8.73
C VAL A 241 8.72 -5.91 7.43
N VAL A 242 8.49 -7.03 6.74
CA VAL A 242 7.85 -7.06 5.43
C VAL A 242 6.48 -7.72 5.52
N VAL A 243 5.45 -7.02 5.03
CA VAL A 243 4.12 -7.59 4.76
C VAL A 243 3.88 -7.51 3.27
N SER A 244 3.60 -8.63 2.62
CA SER A 244 3.45 -8.65 1.16
C SER A 244 2.22 -9.42 0.71
N THR A 245 1.62 -8.96 -0.39
CA THR A 245 0.55 -9.67 -1.10
C THR A 245 1.07 -10.17 -2.44
N SER A 246 0.67 -11.38 -2.82
CA SER A 246 1.05 -11.98 -4.11
C SER A 246 -0.07 -12.85 -4.67
N ASN A 247 -0.08 -13.04 -5.98
CA ASN A 247 -0.94 -14.02 -6.64
C ASN A 247 -0.27 -15.41 -6.70
N ARG A 248 1.00 -15.50 -6.30
CA ARG A 248 1.80 -16.73 -6.36
C ARG A 248 2.29 -17.12 -4.97
N ALA A 249 2.35 -18.43 -4.72
CA ALA A 249 3.03 -18.94 -3.53
C ALA A 249 4.55 -18.65 -3.62
N PRO A 250 5.30 -18.61 -2.50
CA PRO A 250 6.73 -18.32 -2.53
C PRO A 250 7.52 -19.20 -3.49
N HIS A 251 7.23 -20.52 -3.52
CA HIS A 251 7.90 -21.47 -4.43
C HIS A 251 7.60 -21.25 -5.92
N GLN A 252 6.53 -20.51 -6.25
CA GLN A 252 6.14 -20.15 -7.61
C GLN A 252 6.72 -18.80 -8.06
N LEU A 253 7.38 -18.07 -7.14
CA LEU A 253 8.05 -16.83 -7.52
C LEU A 253 9.16 -17.11 -8.53
N TYR A 254 9.23 -16.26 -9.56
CA TYR A 254 10.22 -16.36 -10.64
C TYR A 254 10.24 -17.74 -11.31
N GLU A 255 9.08 -18.42 -11.37
CA GLU A 255 8.94 -19.72 -12.07
C GLU A 255 9.16 -19.53 -13.57
N GLY A 256 9.97 -20.40 -14.18
CA GLY A 256 10.38 -20.26 -15.58
C GLY A 256 11.40 -19.14 -15.84
N GLY A 257 11.83 -18.40 -14.84
CA GLY A 257 12.82 -17.33 -14.99
C GLY A 257 14.22 -17.86 -15.27
N LEU A 258 15.02 -17.05 -15.98
CA LEU A 258 16.40 -17.38 -16.35
C LEU A 258 17.28 -17.47 -15.08
N ASN A 259 18.12 -18.51 -14.99
CA ASN A 259 18.99 -18.75 -13.83
C ASN A 259 18.24 -18.80 -12.49
N ARG A 260 17.06 -19.41 -12.47
CA ARG A 260 16.21 -19.52 -11.26
C ARG A 260 16.93 -20.12 -10.05
N SER A 261 17.93 -20.97 -10.26
CA SER A 261 18.76 -21.53 -9.18
C SER A 261 19.41 -20.47 -8.27
N LEU A 262 19.75 -19.31 -8.81
CA LEU A 262 20.30 -18.19 -8.05
C LEU A 262 19.24 -17.49 -7.19
N PHE A 263 17.96 -17.64 -7.54
CA PHE A 263 16.83 -17.06 -6.84
C PHE A 263 16.28 -17.94 -5.72
N LEU A 264 16.42 -19.28 -5.82
CA LEU A 264 15.90 -20.23 -4.83
C LEU A 264 16.31 -19.88 -3.38
N PRO A 265 17.56 -19.52 -3.08
CA PRO A 265 17.97 -19.15 -1.72
C PRO A 265 17.24 -17.92 -1.17
N PHE A 266 16.69 -17.06 -2.03
CA PHE A 266 15.83 -15.96 -1.58
C PHE A 266 14.46 -16.46 -1.13
N ILE A 267 13.90 -17.47 -1.80
CA ILE A 267 12.61 -18.07 -1.40
C ILE A 267 12.71 -18.66 0.01
N ASP A 268 13.76 -19.46 0.27
CA ASP A 268 14.00 -20.05 1.58
C ASP A 268 14.13 -18.96 2.66
N PHE A 269 14.88 -17.92 2.36
CA PHE A 269 15.09 -16.79 3.24
C PHE A 269 13.79 -16.00 3.50
N LEU A 270 12.95 -15.80 2.48
CA LEU A 270 11.65 -15.17 2.63
C LEU A 270 10.73 -15.97 3.54
N GLN A 271 10.71 -17.30 3.41
CA GLN A 271 9.92 -18.21 4.25
C GLN A 271 10.44 -18.26 5.70
N GLU A 272 11.73 -18.10 5.91
CA GLU A 272 12.31 -17.99 7.25
C GLU A 272 11.85 -16.70 7.96
N ARG A 273 11.77 -15.58 7.22
CA ARG A 273 11.51 -14.24 7.75
C ARG A 273 10.05 -13.82 7.72
N CYS A 274 9.21 -14.51 6.95
CA CYS A 274 7.77 -14.23 6.84
C CYS A 274 6.94 -15.48 7.12
N ILE A 275 5.83 -15.30 7.82
CA ILE A 275 4.77 -16.31 7.94
C ILE A 275 4.02 -16.31 6.60
N VAL A 276 3.88 -17.49 5.98
CA VAL A 276 3.20 -17.63 4.69
C VAL A 276 1.75 -18.01 4.92
N MET A 277 0.82 -17.19 4.41
CA MET A 277 -0.62 -17.39 4.53
C MET A 277 -1.26 -17.50 3.16
N HIS A 278 -2.09 -18.51 2.96
CA HIS A 278 -2.82 -18.76 1.72
C HIS A 278 -4.30 -18.39 1.89
N ILE A 279 -4.85 -17.59 0.96
CA ILE A 279 -6.29 -17.37 0.84
C ILE A 279 -6.81 -18.28 -0.27
N PRO A 280 -7.65 -19.29 0.05
CA PRO A 280 -8.27 -20.13 -0.97
C PRO A 280 -9.18 -19.31 -1.89
N SER A 281 -9.02 -19.53 -3.22
CA SER A 281 -9.83 -18.83 -4.23
C SER A 281 -11.20 -19.50 -4.37
N LYS A 282 -12.09 -19.31 -3.39
CA LYS A 282 -13.46 -19.80 -3.50
C LYS A 282 -14.37 -18.80 -4.22
N ASN A 283 -14.15 -17.48 -4.02
CA ASN A 283 -14.98 -16.42 -4.57
C ASN A 283 -14.10 -15.30 -5.12
N ASP A 284 -14.36 -14.88 -6.35
CA ASP A 284 -13.82 -13.62 -6.86
C ASP A 284 -14.81 -12.49 -6.53
N TYR A 285 -14.52 -11.74 -5.48
CA TYR A 285 -15.36 -10.63 -5.04
C TYR A 285 -15.50 -9.50 -6.07
N ARG A 286 -14.67 -9.48 -7.11
CA ARG A 286 -14.79 -8.52 -8.21
C ARG A 286 -15.94 -8.90 -9.13
N VAL A 287 -16.12 -10.21 -9.38
CA VAL A 287 -17.21 -10.72 -10.25
C VAL A 287 -18.55 -10.59 -9.53
N GLU A 288 -18.64 -11.00 -8.27
CA GLU A 288 -19.89 -10.86 -7.47
C GLU A 288 -20.37 -9.40 -7.39
N LYS A 289 -19.45 -8.44 -7.38
CA LYS A 289 -19.80 -7.03 -7.31
C LYS A 289 -20.26 -6.47 -8.66
N LEU A 290 -19.73 -6.97 -9.77
CA LEU A 290 -20.16 -6.59 -11.12
C LEU A 290 -21.60 -7.02 -11.42
N GLU A 291 -22.07 -8.13 -10.82
CA GLU A 291 -23.46 -8.59 -10.98
C GLU A 291 -24.45 -7.69 -10.24
N ASN A 292 -24.03 -7.00 -9.18
CA ASN A 292 -24.86 -6.13 -8.35
C ASN A 292 -24.81 -4.65 -8.74
N ASP A 293 -23.69 -4.19 -9.30
CA ASP A 293 -23.51 -2.80 -9.76
C ASP A 293 -23.59 -2.76 -11.29
N CYS A 294 -24.71 -2.32 -11.83
CA CYS A 294 -25.00 -2.18 -13.28
C CYS A 294 -24.08 -1.17 -14.02
N ILE A 295 -22.87 -0.92 -13.56
CA ILE A 295 -21.90 -0.08 -14.26
C ILE A 295 -20.99 -1.00 -15.08
N ASN A 296 -21.28 -1.11 -16.38
CA ASN A 296 -20.37 -1.75 -17.32
C ASN A 296 -19.04 -0.99 -17.31
N SER A 297 -18.02 -1.57 -16.67
CA SER A 297 -16.65 -1.04 -16.70
C SER A 297 -15.84 -1.56 -17.89
N PHE A 298 -16.42 -2.50 -18.65
CA PHE A 298 -15.82 -3.09 -19.85
C PHE A 298 -16.81 -3.01 -21.01
N PHE A 299 -16.39 -2.40 -22.10
CA PHE A 299 -17.20 -2.16 -23.30
C PHE A 299 -16.65 -2.96 -24.47
N HIS A 300 -17.37 -3.99 -24.91
CA HIS A 300 -17.04 -4.83 -26.05
C HIS A 300 -18.31 -5.24 -26.80
N PRO A 301 -18.33 -5.25 -28.13
CA PRO A 301 -17.30 -4.74 -29.05
C PRO A 301 -17.22 -3.21 -29.07
N LEU A 302 -16.10 -2.66 -29.54
CA LEU A 302 -15.95 -1.23 -29.75
C LEU A 302 -16.85 -0.82 -30.96
N SER A 303 -18.01 -0.26 -30.66
CA SER A 303 -18.95 0.30 -31.59
C SER A 303 -19.02 1.81 -31.45
N ARG A 304 -19.72 2.50 -32.40
CA ARG A 304 -19.98 3.94 -32.26
C ARG A 304 -20.77 4.26 -30.99
N GLU A 305 -21.66 3.37 -30.56
CA GLU A 305 -22.47 3.53 -29.35
C GLU A 305 -21.64 3.39 -28.09
N THR A 306 -20.80 2.36 -28.01
CA THR A 306 -19.89 2.14 -26.87
C THR A 306 -18.86 3.27 -26.77
N THR A 307 -18.35 3.77 -27.88
CA THR A 307 -17.45 4.93 -27.91
C THR A 307 -18.16 6.18 -27.40
N LYS A 308 -19.43 6.43 -27.79
CA LYS A 308 -20.21 7.55 -27.28
C LYS A 308 -20.46 7.45 -25.77
N THR A 309 -20.73 6.25 -25.27
CA THR A 309 -20.88 5.98 -23.82
C THR A 309 -19.58 6.25 -23.06
N LEU A 310 -18.44 5.80 -23.60
CA LEU A 310 -17.12 6.06 -23.00
C LEU A 310 -16.80 7.56 -22.95
N TRP A 311 -17.12 8.31 -24.00
CA TRP A 311 -16.98 9.77 -23.98
C TRP A 311 -17.90 10.41 -22.94
N GLY A 312 -19.13 9.92 -22.77
CA GLY A 312 -20.05 10.37 -21.72
C GLY A 312 -19.44 10.20 -20.32
N ILE A 313 -18.85 9.02 -20.04
CA ILE A 313 -18.14 8.73 -18.79
C ILE A 313 -16.93 9.66 -18.62
N PHE A 314 -16.14 9.86 -19.68
CA PHE A 314 -15.01 10.79 -19.66
C PHE A 314 -15.43 12.20 -19.25
N TYR A 315 -16.49 12.75 -19.86
CA TYR A 315 -17.01 14.07 -19.53
C TYR A 315 -17.57 14.15 -18.10
N GLN A 316 -18.20 13.10 -17.60
CA GLN A 316 -18.63 13.04 -16.20
C GLN A 316 -17.44 13.09 -15.24
N LEU A 317 -16.40 12.28 -15.48
CA LEU A 317 -15.19 12.22 -14.66
C LEU A 317 -14.37 13.53 -14.70
N THR A 318 -14.45 14.28 -15.81
CA THR A 318 -13.73 15.54 -15.99
C THR A 318 -14.57 16.77 -15.65
N SER A 319 -15.80 16.58 -15.14
CA SER A 319 -16.75 17.67 -14.87
C SER A 319 -17.01 18.54 -16.10
N GLY A 320 -17.16 17.91 -17.27
CA GLY A 320 -17.44 18.55 -18.54
C GLY A 320 -16.27 19.28 -19.21
N LYS A 321 -15.05 19.12 -18.69
CA LYS A 321 -13.86 19.75 -19.29
C LYS A 321 -13.48 19.08 -20.60
N HIS A 322 -13.11 19.88 -21.58
CA HIS A 322 -12.65 19.39 -22.88
C HIS A 322 -11.26 18.76 -22.79
N PRO A 323 -11.02 17.65 -23.50
CA PRO A 323 -9.70 17.02 -23.54
C PRO A 323 -8.67 17.92 -24.21
N ARG A 324 -7.42 17.83 -23.77
CA ARG A 324 -6.28 18.57 -24.32
C ARG A 324 -5.11 17.62 -24.53
N GLU A 325 -4.25 17.97 -25.48
CA GLU A 325 -2.97 17.28 -25.62
C GLU A 325 -2.11 17.54 -24.38
N THR A 326 -1.59 16.47 -23.79
CA THR A 326 -0.77 16.55 -22.58
C THR A 326 0.46 15.65 -22.75
N LEU A 327 1.64 16.18 -22.43
CA LEU A 327 2.87 15.41 -22.37
C LEU A 327 2.98 14.77 -20.99
N LEU A 328 3.02 13.45 -20.97
CA LEU A 328 3.17 12.65 -19.76
C LEU A 328 4.59 12.12 -19.66
N GLU A 329 5.24 12.31 -18.51
CA GLU A 329 6.57 11.78 -18.27
C GLU A 329 6.46 10.31 -17.83
N VAL A 330 6.96 9.39 -18.68
CA VAL A 330 6.83 7.93 -18.51
C VAL A 330 8.12 7.27 -18.00
N GLY A 331 8.88 7.98 -17.18
CA GLY A 331 10.11 7.48 -16.57
C GLY A 331 11.36 7.61 -17.46
N PHE A 332 12.53 7.65 -16.83
CA PHE A 332 13.84 7.80 -17.48
C PHE A 332 13.94 8.98 -18.48
N GLY A 333 13.18 10.06 -18.24
CA GLY A 333 13.16 11.24 -19.10
C GLY A 333 12.39 11.07 -20.42
N ARG A 334 11.71 9.94 -20.63
CA ARG A 334 10.84 9.72 -21.78
C ARG A 334 9.52 10.45 -21.58
N LYS A 335 9.05 11.09 -22.65
CA LYS A 335 7.75 11.78 -22.66
C LYS A 335 6.84 11.15 -23.71
N GLN A 336 5.58 10.92 -23.34
CA GLN A 336 4.56 10.40 -24.23
C GLN A 336 3.47 11.46 -24.39
N LEU A 337 3.12 11.77 -25.66
CA LEU A 337 2.01 12.67 -25.97
C LEU A 337 0.69 11.91 -25.88
N ILE A 338 -0.20 12.38 -25.03
CA ILE A 338 -1.57 11.89 -24.92
C ILE A 338 -2.48 12.93 -25.52
N LYS A 339 -3.22 12.57 -26.59
CA LYS A 339 -4.07 13.50 -27.34
C LYS A 339 -5.31 13.95 -26.58
N ASN A 340 -5.88 13.05 -25.76
CA ASN A 340 -7.13 13.29 -25.05
C ASN A 340 -6.93 13.12 -23.54
N ALA A 341 -6.38 14.11 -22.87
CA ALA A 341 -6.23 14.11 -21.43
C ALA A 341 -6.88 15.32 -20.78
N CYS A 342 -7.38 15.14 -19.58
CA CYS A 342 -7.75 16.23 -18.70
C CYS A 342 -6.86 16.15 -17.48
N ALA A 343 -5.72 16.86 -17.54
CA ALA A 343 -4.72 16.81 -16.47
C ALA A 343 -5.30 17.23 -15.11
N PRO A 344 -4.84 16.62 -13.99
CA PRO A 344 -3.80 15.59 -13.91
C PRO A 344 -4.33 14.15 -13.85
N THR A 345 -5.63 13.91 -13.97
CA THR A 345 -6.26 12.68 -13.44
C THR A 345 -6.92 11.76 -14.47
N VAL A 346 -7.31 12.24 -15.63
CA VAL A 346 -8.10 11.45 -16.60
C VAL A 346 -7.51 11.55 -18.00
N ALA A 347 -7.31 10.40 -18.64
CA ALA A 347 -6.90 10.30 -20.03
C ALA A 347 -7.79 9.32 -20.78
N PHE A 348 -8.05 9.61 -22.06
CA PHE A 348 -8.76 8.76 -23.00
C PHE A 348 -7.77 8.29 -24.07
N PHE A 349 -7.57 6.98 -24.15
CA PHE A 349 -6.60 6.35 -25.06
C PHE A 349 -7.29 5.80 -26.30
#